data_59b7650b36b6a9b758150c006805ef87
#
_entry.id   59b7650b36b6a9b758150c006805ef87
#
_cell.length_a   1.000
_cell.length_b   1.000
_cell.length_c   1.000
_cell.angle_alpha   90.00
_cell.angle_beta   90.00
_cell.angle_gamma   90.00
#
_symmetry.space_group_name_H-M   'P 1'
#
loop_
_entity.id
_entity.type
_entity.pdbx_description
1 polymer ?
#
loop_
_entity_poly.entity_id
_entity_poly.type
_entity_poly.pdbx_seq_one_letter_code
_entity_poly.pdbx_strand_id
1 'polypeptide(L)'
;MSFAAACCTLLALSCAQQKESADNQEPLTVGNPYMPLWEHIPDGEPYVFEDPDQPGKYRVYVYGSHDDLVDAYCGRDQVVWSASVDSLNRWRYDGTILVVDKNRDGQPFDSAGTADVLYAPDVTMVTGKDGKKTYYLFPNDQTGFRNGLIAKSDRPDGPFEVCNWSKENPDQVDGVLQFDPAVFVDDDGRVYGYWGFERSYAAEFDPETMATVKPGTEIVEDMISGRNQPGRFRFFEASSIRKVKDKYIFIYSRFTEDGEFGLPTSNYTLAYAYSDAPLGPWTYGGTIIDGRAREMDEQGNVIASAVPDGNTHGSICEINGQWYVFYHRQTGTDEYARQAMVAPIDVKVTEGPGGKVEISEGEYNSLGFARNGLDPFERHSAGIACWLTGPKPAVHNWPNNTFYGSYVEAGYGGQPNMTKQQAIASKEKYDAPYDLRYNTNRVVNNTDGSIVGYKYFNFDAGRLASPDNLMLVLRLVPEGIDGTIEVMMDRPWASQGGKKIGEAALKADMPKTVTDVAIGISKEAQEKHLAGKHAIFFIFKSDTKEKSLCTLEDFVFTFAPVNR
;
A
#
# COMPACT_ATOMS: atom_id res chain seq x y z
N MET A 1 -57.00 19.31 22.02
CA MET A 1 -56.38 18.36 21.11
C MET A 1 -55.50 19.13 20.11
N SER A 2 -54.25 19.43 20.41
CA SER A 2 -53.26 19.96 19.45
C SER A 2 -51.92 20.27 20.15
N PHE A 3 -51.30 19.31 20.76
CA PHE A 3 -49.92 19.48 21.27
C PHE A 3 -49.03 18.22 21.10
N ALA A 4 -49.54 17.17 20.51
CA ALA A 4 -48.78 15.91 20.36
C ALA A 4 -48.14 15.70 18.96
N ALA A 5 -48.48 16.54 17.95
CA ALA A 5 -47.98 16.33 16.58
C ALA A 5 -46.69 17.13 16.27
N ALA A 6 -46.33 18.12 17.08
CA ALA A 6 -45.12 18.93 16.82
C ALA A 6 -43.81 18.33 17.37
N CYS A 7 -43.89 17.40 18.33
CA CYS A 7 -42.69 16.79 18.94
C CYS A 7 -42.09 15.64 18.12
N CYS A 8 -42.92 14.92 17.34
CA CYS A 8 -42.44 13.80 16.53
C CYS A 8 -41.71 14.23 15.24
N THR A 9 -42.06 15.41 14.69
CA THR A 9 -41.39 15.92 13.49
C THR A 9 -40.02 16.54 13.78
N LEU A 10 -39.78 17.07 14.95
CA LEU A 10 -38.49 17.61 15.36
C LEU A 10 -37.47 16.48 15.71
N LEU A 11 -37.94 15.37 16.25
CA LEU A 11 -37.08 14.19 16.52
C LEU A 11 -36.70 13.43 15.24
N ALA A 12 -37.58 13.40 14.23
CA ALA A 12 -37.29 12.77 12.95
C ALA A 12 -36.28 13.60 12.10
N LEU A 13 -36.37 14.94 12.16
CA LEU A 13 -35.40 15.84 11.50
C LEU A 13 -34.02 15.82 12.19
N SER A 14 -33.97 15.67 13.52
CA SER A 14 -32.70 15.53 14.26
C SER A 14 -32.01 14.19 14.00
N CYS A 15 -32.74 13.09 13.85
CA CYS A 15 -32.17 11.81 13.45
C CYS A 15 -31.73 11.75 11.99
N ALA A 16 -32.44 12.43 11.08
CA ALA A 16 -32.03 12.53 9.67
C ALA A 16 -30.78 13.42 9.49
N GLN A 17 -30.71 14.56 10.20
CA GLN A 17 -29.50 15.40 10.17
C GLN A 17 -28.29 14.77 10.87
N GLN A 18 -28.48 13.95 11.89
CA GLN A 18 -27.38 13.17 12.49
C GLN A 18 -26.93 12.02 11.58
N LYS A 19 -27.81 11.41 10.78
CA LYS A 19 -27.42 10.39 9.80
C LYS A 19 -26.65 10.99 8.63
N GLU A 20 -27.05 12.13 8.09
CA GLU A 20 -26.30 12.81 7.01
C GLU A 20 -24.93 13.34 7.44
N SER A 21 -24.72 13.63 8.72
CA SER A 21 -23.41 14.06 9.23
C SER A 21 -22.47 12.91 9.60
N ALA A 22 -22.97 11.69 9.77
CA ALA A 22 -22.16 10.50 10.05
C ALA A 22 -21.70 9.77 8.77
N ASP A 23 -22.50 9.82 7.70
CA ASP A 23 -22.20 9.14 6.43
C ASP A 23 -21.19 9.89 5.52
N ASN A 24 -20.68 11.04 5.92
CA ASN A 24 -19.80 11.87 5.09
C ASN A 24 -18.36 12.01 5.61
N GLN A 25 -17.92 11.20 6.54
CA GLN A 25 -16.53 11.22 7.01
C GLN A 25 -15.73 10.02 6.46
N GLU A 26 -15.59 9.96 5.14
CA GLU A 26 -14.53 9.13 4.56
C GLU A 26 -13.18 9.64 5.09
N PRO A 27 -12.30 8.76 5.59
CA PRO A 27 -11.02 9.18 6.11
C PRO A 27 -10.21 9.91 5.04
N LEU A 28 -9.75 11.10 5.37
CA LEU A 28 -8.81 11.83 4.53
C LEU A 28 -7.43 11.18 4.69
N THR A 29 -6.96 10.51 3.66
CA THR A 29 -5.58 10.02 3.61
C THR A 29 -4.74 11.01 2.81
N VAL A 30 -3.68 11.50 3.41
CA VAL A 30 -2.78 12.45 2.78
C VAL A 30 -1.43 11.78 2.57
N GLY A 31 -1.12 11.48 1.33
CA GLY A 31 0.15 10.88 0.94
C GLY A 31 0.10 9.37 0.80
N ASN A 32 1.27 8.78 0.94
CA ASN A 32 1.54 7.35 0.86
C ASN A 32 2.06 6.84 2.20
N PRO A 33 1.49 5.80 2.76
CA PRO A 33 0.41 4.90 2.29
C PRO A 33 -0.90 5.64 1.98
N TYR A 34 -1.63 5.15 0.97
CA TYR A 34 -2.85 5.83 0.52
C TYR A 34 -4.11 5.41 1.30
N MET A 35 -4.06 4.35 2.08
CA MET A 35 -5.08 3.94 3.04
C MET A 35 -4.74 4.49 4.44
N PRO A 36 -5.66 4.40 5.42
CA PRO A 36 -5.34 4.74 6.81
C PRO A 36 -4.08 4.02 7.29
N LEU A 37 -3.22 4.74 8.02
CA LEU A 37 -1.88 4.23 8.38
C LEU A 37 -1.90 3.04 9.36
N TRP A 38 -3.03 2.74 9.97
CA TRP A 38 -3.25 1.58 10.81
C TRP A 38 -3.82 0.37 10.03
N GLU A 39 -4.18 0.58 8.75
CA GLU A 39 -4.73 -0.47 7.89
C GLU A 39 -3.62 -1.18 7.12
N HIS A 40 -3.71 -2.48 7.05
CA HIS A 40 -2.71 -3.31 6.41
C HIS A 40 -3.35 -4.18 5.31
N ILE A 41 -3.49 -3.59 4.13
CA ILE A 41 -3.98 -4.25 2.92
C ILE A 41 -2.85 -4.32 1.90
N PRO A 42 -1.95 -5.31 2.00
CA PRO A 42 -0.98 -5.59 0.95
C PRO A 42 -1.62 -6.27 -0.26
N ASP A 43 -0.81 -6.55 -1.24
CA ASP A 43 -1.16 -7.39 -2.39
C ASP A 43 -2.34 -6.82 -3.20
N GLY A 44 -2.44 -5.49 -3.26
CA GLY A 44 -3.61 -4.80 -3.76
C GLY A 44 -3.84 -4.95 -5.27
N GLU A 45 -4.99 -5.55 -5.64
CA GLU A 45 -5.53 -5.60 -6.99
C GLU A 45 -6.57 -4.49 -7.19
N PRO A 46 -6.23 -3.41 -7.91
CA PRO A 46 -7.13 -2.28 -8.15
C PRO A 46 -8.01 -2.48 -9.37
N TYR A 47 -9.30 -2.17 -9.23
CA TYR A 47 -10.25 -2.14 -10.34
C TYR A 47 -11.15 -0.91 -10.26
N VAL A 48 -11.43 -0.31 -11.39
CA VAL A 48 -12.43 0.77 -11.50
C VAL A 48 -13.77 0.16 -11.89
N PHE A 49 -14.73 0.19 -10.96
CA PHE A 49 -16.09 -0.25 -11.18
C PHE A 49 -17.09 0.88 -10.93
N GLU A 50 -18.28 0.74 -11.51
CA GLU A 50 -19.40 1.62 -11.21
C GLU A 50 -19.81 1.47 -9.74
N ASP A 51 -20.07 2.58 -9.06
CA ASP A 51 -20.58 2.58 -7.69
C ASP A 51 -22.01 1.98 -7.69
N PRO A 52 -22.25 0.86 -7.02
CA PRO A 52 -23.57 0.20 -7.04
C PRO A 52 -24.69 1.04 -6.44
N ASP A 53 -24.35 2.02 -5.60
CA ASP A 53 -25.31 2.90 -4.92
C ASP A 53 -25.46 4.25 -5.62
N GLN A 54 -24.59 4.55 -6.61
CA GLN A 54 -24.59 5.81 -7.35
C GLN A 54 -24.39 5.57 -8.85
N PRO A 55 -25.44 5.18 -9.60
CA PRO A 55 -25.35 4.90 -11.02
C PRO A 55 -24.67 6.01 -11.83
N GLY A 56 -23.74 5.65 -12.70
CA GLY A 56 -22.95 6.58 -13.51
C GLY A 56 -21.76 7.21 -12.78
N LYS A 57 -21.54 6.88 -11.50
CA LYS A 57 -20.31 7.20 -10.76
C LYS A 57 -19.41 5.99 -10.69
N TYR A 58 -18.11 6.25 -10.60
CA TYR A 58 -17.10 5.19 -10.58
C TYR A 58 -16.21 5.31 -9.35
N ARG A 59 -15.80 4.18 -8.83
CA ARG A 59 -14.85 4.08 -7.73
C ARG A 59 -13.72 3.14 -8.12
N VAL A 60 -12.53 3.40 -7.62
CA VAL A 60 -11.48 2.40 -7.60
C VAL A 60 -11.65 1.56 -6.34
N TYR A 61 -11.81 0.27 -6.52
CA TYR A 61 -11.86 -0.74 -5.47
C TYR A 61 -10.50 -1.42 -5.40
N VAL A 62 -10.00 -1.65 -4.19
CA VAL A 62 -8.75 -2.38 -3.97
C VAL A 62 -9.06 -3.63 -3.15
N TYR A 63 -8.74 -4.76 -3.74
CA TYR A 63 -8.84 -6.07 -3.14
C TYR A 63 -7.42 -6.53 -2.82
N GLY A 64 -7.19 -6.93 -1.58
CA GLY A 64 -5.85 -7.34 -1.14
C GLY A 64 -5.95 -8.36 0.00
N SER A 65 -4.82 -8.89 0.39
CA SER A 65 -4.73 -9.60 1.66
C SER A 65 -5.07 -8.64 2.80
N HIS A 66 -5.45 -9.21 3.94
CA HIS A 66 -5.65 -8.43 5.15
C HIS A 66 -4.70 -8.94 6.23
N ASP A 67 -3.63 -8.18 6.54
CA ASP A 67 -2.62 -8.57 7.53
C ASP A 67 -3.16 -8.39 8.95
N ASP A 68 -4.13 -9.21 9.35
CA ASP A 68 -4.77 -9.15 10.65
C ASP A 68 -4.21 -10.15 11.67
N LEU A 69 -3.45 -11.15 11.22
CA LEU A 69 -2.85 -12.16 12.13
C LEU A 69 -1.70 -11.60 12.98
N VAL A 70 -1.10 -10.47 12.59
CA VAL A 70 -0.07 -9.72 13.34
C VAL A 70 1.29 -10.42 13.46
N ASP A 71 1.33 -11.73 13.60
CA ASP A 71 2.53 -12.57 13.75
C ASP A 71 2.68 -13.61 12.62
N ALA A 72 1.85 -13.49 11.59
CA ALA A 72 1.89 -14.26 10.37
C ALA A 72 1.36 -13.42 9.20
N TYR A 73 1.59 -13.85 7.97
CA TYR A 73 1.03 -13.21 6.78
C TYR A 73 -0.49 -13.33 6.74
N CYS A 74 -1.12 -12.24 6.27
CA CYS A 74 -2.52 -12.21 5.87
C CYS A 74 -3.51 -12.42 7.03
N GLY A 75 -4.71 -12.91 6.76
CA GLY A 75 -5.76 -13.03 7.74
C GLY A 75 -6.85 -14.01 7.37
N ARG A 76 -7.93 -13.98 8.14
CA ARG A 76 -9.06 -14.91 8.01
C ARG A 76 -10.22 -14.33 7.23
N ASP A 77 -10.12 -13.08 6.92
CA ASP A 77 -11.09 -12.35 6.12
C ASP A 77 -10.40 -11.59 4.98
N GLN A 78 -11.21 -11.17 4.04
CA GLN A 78 -10.83 -10.16 3.06
C GLN A 78 -11.79 -9.00 3.16
N VAL A 79 -11.23 -7.81 3.11
CA VAL A 79 -11.95 -6.55 3.16
C VAL A 79 -11.75 -5.80 1.85
N VAL A 80 -12.62 -4.84 1.56
CA VAL A 80 -12.45 -3.96 0.41
C VAL A 80 -12.55 -2.51 0.84
N TRP A 81 -11.62 -1.74 0.30
CA TRP A 81 -11.61 -0.29 0.38
C TRP A 81 -11.81 0.30 -1.00
N SER A 82 -12.53 1.41 -1.06
CA SER A 82 -12.72 2.11 -2.32
C SER A 82 -12.65 3.63 -2.18
N ALA A 83 -12.28 4.29 -3.28
CA ALA A 83 -12.31 5.73 -3.39
C ALA A 83 -13.00 6.16 -4.68
N SER A 84 -13.74 7.27 -4.64
CA SER A 84 -14.24 7.89 -5.88
C SER A 84 -13.07 8.21 -6.80
N VAL A 85 -13.21 7.91 -8.08
CA VAL A 85 -12.19 8.28 -9.09
C VAL A 85 -11.93 9.78 -9.15
N ASP A 86 -12.88 10.60 -8.66
CA ASP A 86 -12.76 12.05 -8.58
C ASP A 86 -12.14 12.55 -7.26
N SER A 87 -11.91 11.66 -6.28
CA SER A 87 -11.39 12.02 -4.95
C SER A 87 -10.57 10.89 -4.34
N LEU A 88 -9.38 10.65 -4.88
CA LEU A 88 -8.48 9.53 -4.51
C LEU A 88 -7.78 9.71 -3.16
N ASN A 89 -8.03 10.80 -2.45
CA ASN A 89 -7.55 11.03 -1.10
C ASN A 89 -8.61 10.72 -0.02
N ARG A 90 -9.75 10.14 -0.42
CA ARG A 90 -10.85 9.75 0.49
C ARG A 90 -11.22 8.29 0.25
N TRP A 91 -10.67 7.44 1.08
CA TRP A 91 -10.90 6.00 1.03
C TRP A 91 -12.01 5.60 1.99
N ARG A 92 -13.00 4.89 1.49
CA ARG A 92 -14.12 4.33 2.25
C ARG A 92 -13.85 2.87 2.55
N TYR A 93 -14.05 2.47 3.80
CA TYR A 93 -14.15 1.07 4.16
C TYR A 93 -15.52 0.55 3.73
N ASP A 94 -15.57 -0.33 2.72
CA ASP A 94 -16.82 -0.89 2.21
C ASP A 94 -17.25 -2.14 3.00
N GLY A 95 -16.33 -2.76 3.73
CA GLY A 95 -16.64 -3.85 4.64
C GLY A 95 -15.82 -5.11 4.40
N THR A 96 -16.09 -6.11 5.23
CA THR A 96 -15.61 -7.48 5.04
C THR A 96 -16.41 -8.14 3.93
N ILE A 97 -15.71 -8.58 2.87
CA ILE A 97 -16.34 -9.14 1.68
C ILE A 97 -16.39 -10.66 1.68
N LEU A 98 -15.47 -11.31 2.39
CA LEU A 98 -15.43 -12.76 2.56
C LEU A 98 -14.80 -13.12 3.90
N VAL A 99 -15.38 -14.12 4.58
CA VAL A 99 -14.79 -14.76 5.75
C VAL A 99 -14.86 -16.26 5.54
N VAL A 100 -13.75 -16.94 5.76
CA VAL A 100 -13.72 -18.40 5.83
C VAL A 100 -13.59 -18.79 7.30
N ASP A 101 -14.73 -18.99 7.96
CA ASP A 101 -14.84 -19.14 9.42
C ASP A 101 -14.50 -20.54 9.97
N LYS A 102 -14.19 -21.48 9.08
CA LYS A 102 -13.81 -22.85 9.44
C LYS A 102 -12.77 -23.41 8.50
N ASN A 103 -11.86 -24.19 9.07
CA ASN A 103 -10.90 -24.94 8.27
C ASN A 103 -11.58 -26.09 7.49
N ARG A 104 -10.82 -26.79 6.66
CA ARG A 104 -11.30 -27.89 5.82
C ARG A 104 -11.95 -29.04 6.60
N ASP A 105 -11.61 -29.20 7.87
CA ASP A 105 -12.18 -30.24 8.74
C ASP A 105 -13.48 -29.77 9.43
N GLY A 106 -13.98 -28.59 9.05
CA GLY A 106 -15.18 -27.98 9.62
C GLY A 106 -14.97 -27.45 11.05
N GLN A 107 -13.73 -27.37 11.52
CA GLN A 107 -13.39 -26.83 12.84
C GLN A 107 -13.34 -25.31 12.76
N PRO A 108 -13.70 -24.60 13.85
CA PRO A 108 -13.53 -23.16 13.93
C PRO A 108 -12.07 -22.76 13.70
N PHE A 109 -11.85 -21.58 13.17
CA PHE A 109 -10.53 -20.97 13.13
C PHE A 109 -9.92 -20.93 14.52
N ASP A 110 -8.67 -21.31 14.63
CA ASP A 110 -7.89 -21.16 15.84
C ASP A 110 -6.60 -20.38 15.59
N SER A 111 -5.98 -19.91 16.66
CA SER A 111 -4.72 -19.18 16.60
C SER A 111 -3.48 -20.07 16.42
N ALA A 112 -3.68 -21.38 16.32
CA ALA A 112 -2.58 -22.35 16.21
C ALA A 112 -2.15 -22.63 14.76
N GLY A 113 -2.72 -21.90 13.77
CA GLY A 113 -2.35 -22.04 12.36
C GLY A 113 -2.97 -23.23 11.64
N THR A 114 -3.97 -23.90 12.24
CA THR A 114 -4.76 -24.95 11.60
C THR A 114 -5.96 -24.38 10.84
N ALA A 115 -6.23 -23.08 11.02
CA ALA A 115 -7.30 -22.35 10.36
C ALA A 115 -6.90 -21.94 8.93
N ASP A 116 -7.90 -21.83 8.05
CA ASP A 116 -7.68 -21.29 6.71
C ASP A 116 -7.28 -19.81 6.78
N VAL A 117 -6.38 -19.42 5.91
CA VAL A 117 -5.89 -18.05 5.75
C VAL A 117 -6.09 -17.63 4.31
N LEU A 118 -6.63 -16.42 4.11
CA LEU A 118 -6.86 -15.84 2.80
C LEU A 118 -5.69 -14.92 2.44
N TYR A 119 -5.06 -15.20 1.30
CA TYR A 119 -3.87 -14.48 0.82
C TYR A 119 -4.25 -13.48 -0.28
N ALA A 120 -3.31 -13.20 -1.18
CA ALA A 120 -3.49 -12.24 -2.28
C ALA A 120 -4.65 -12.63 -3.21
N PRO A 121 -5.76 -11.88 -3.21
CA PRO A 121 -6.92 -12.19 -4.06
C PRO A 121 -6.83 -11.52 -5.42
N ASP A 122 -7.67 -11.98 -6.34
CA ASP A 122 -8.06 -11.24 -7.54
C ASP A 122 -9.58 -11.16 -7.68
N VAL A 123 -10.05 -10.18 -8.45
CA VAL A 123 -11.47 -10.00 -8.77
C VAL A 123 -11.66 -9.77 -10.26
N THR A 124 -12.60 -10.45 -10.87
CA THR A 124 -13.02 -10.15 -12.24
C THR A 124 -14.53 -9.95 -12.33
N MET A 125 -14.97 -9.14 -13.30
CA MET A 125 -16.38 -8.86 -13.55
C MET A 125 -16.82 -9.46 -14.88
N VAL A 126 -17.95 -10.15 -14.86
CA VAL A 126 -18.62 -10.65 -16.06
C VAL A 126 -19.95 -9.95 -16.22
N THR A 127 -20.26 -9.49 -17.44
CA THR A 127 -21.58 -8.99 -17.80
C THR A 127 -22.36 -10.07 -18.55
N GLY A 128 -23.44 -10.54 -17.94
CA GLY A 128 -24.33 -11.52 -18.57
C GLY A 128 -25.07 -10.98 -19.80
N LYS A 129 -25.65 -11.86 -20.57
CA LYS A 129 -26.45 -11.51 -21.78
C LYS A 129 -27.67 -10.64 -21.46
N ASP A 130 -28.14 -10.70 -20.24
CA ASP A 130 -29.21 -9.87 -19.68
C ASP A 130 -28.74 -8.49 -19.20
N GLY A 131 -27.43 -8.20 -19.30
CA GLY A 131 -26.79 -6.97 -18.82
C GLY A 131 -26.48 -6.98 -17.33
N LYS A 132 -26.76 -8.07 -16.61
CA LYS A 132 -26.46 -8.20 -15.19
C LYS A 132 -24.97 -8.44 -14.98
N LYS A 133 -24.38 -7.68 -14.05
CA LYS A 133 -22.99 -7.83 -13.65
C LYS A 133 -22.87 -8.89 -12.55
N THR A 134 -21.85 -9.72 -12.68
CA THR A 134 -21.43 -10.68 -11.63
C THR A 134 -19.94 -10.49 -11.39
N TYR A 135 -19.57 -10.30 -10.14
CA TYR A 135 -18.19 -10.17 -9.69
C TYR A 135 -17.75 -11.51 -9.12
N TYR A 136 -16.59 -12.00 -9.56
CA TYR A 136 -15.96 -13.22 -9.08
C TYR A 136 -14.72 -12.87 -8.30
N LEU A 137 -14.64 -13.33 -7.07
CA LEU A 137 -13.48 -13.20 -6.17
C LEU A 137 -12.73 -14.52 -6.15
N PHE A 138 -11.43 -14.46 -6.32
CA PHE A 138 -10.48 -15.56 -6.21
C PHE A 138 -9.64 -15.34 -4.96
N PRO A 139 -10.08 -15.81 -3.79
CA PRO A 139 -9.56 -15.35 -2.50
C PRO A 139 -8.21 -15.95 -2.10
N ASN A 140 -7.62 -16.83 -2.94
CA ASN A 140 -6.32 -17.45 -2.69
C ASN A 140 -6.23 -18.12 -1.31
N ASP A 141 -7.13 -19.05 -1.04
CA ASP A 141 -7.00 -19.95 0.10
C ASP A 141 -5.95 -21.01 -0.24
N GLN A 142 -4.81 -20.98 0.44
CA GLN A 142 -3.70 -21.93 0.22
C GLN A 142 -3.78 -23.16 1.13
N THR A 143 -4.86 -23.34 1.85
CA THR A 143 -5.02 -24.42 2.83
C THR A 143 -5.51 -25.70 2.16
N GLY A 144 -4.60 -26.47 1.61
CA GLY A 144 -4.86 -27.84 1.15
C GLY A 144 -5.91 -27.95 0.04
N PHE A 145 -7.10 -28.44 0.36
CA PHE A 145 -8.14 -28.73 -0.66
C PHE A 145 -8.93 -27.52 -1.13
N ARG A 146 -8.74 -26.35 -0.53
CA ARG A 146 -9.42 -25.11 -0.90
C ARG A 146 -8.64 -24.24 -1.88
N ASN A 147 -7.49 -24.70 -2.33
CA ASN A 147 -6.82 -24.08 -3.47
C ASN A 147 -7.78 -24.02 -4.65
N GLY A 148 -7.93 -22.85 -5.27
CA GLY A 148 -8.90 -22.66 -6.34
C GLY A 148 -10.33 -22.34 -5.88
N LEU A 149 -10.51 -21.97 -4.61
CA LEU A 149 -11.77 -21.45 -4.09
C LEU A 149 -12.21 -20.20 -4.88
N ILE A 150 -13.51 -20.13 -5.20
CA ILE A 150 -14.12 -18.99 -5.90
C ILE A 150 -15.38 -18.55 -5.16
N ALA A 151 -15.54 -17.25 -5.03
CA ALA A 151 -16.77 -16.65 -4.53
C ALA A 151 -17.34 -15.65 -5.54
N LYS A 152 -18.62 -15.34 -5.44
CA LYS A 152 -19.29 -14.40 -6.35
C LYS A 152 -20.24 -13.46 -5.63
N SER A 153 -20.44 -12.28 -6.23
CA SER A 153 -21.38 -11.26 -5.78
C SER A 153 -22.00 -10.54 -6.97
N ASP A 154 -23.14 -9.90 -6.77
CA ASP A 154 -23.71 -8.95 -7.74
C ASP A 154 -23.25 -7.51 -7.51
N ARG A 155 -22.37 -7.28 -6.49
CA ARG A 155 -21.78 -5.99 -6.13
C ARG A 155 -20.26 -6.09 -6.05
N PRO A 156 -19.51 -5.03 -6.43
CA PRO A 156 -18.04 -5.01 -6.27
C PRO A 156 -17.60 -4.97 -4.80
N ASP A 157 -18.43 -4.42 -3.91
CA ASP A 157 -18.20 -4.31 -2.47
C ASP A 157 -18.79 -5.50 -1.67
N GLY A 158 -19.18 -6.58 -2.35
CA GLY A 158 -19.68 -7.81 -1.72
C GLY A 158 -21.05 -7.67 -1.05
N PRO A 159 -21.43 -8.55 -0.12
CA PRO A 159 -20.64 -9.72 0.27
C PRO A 159 -20.49 -10.75 -0.84
N PHE A 160 -19.40 -11.51 -0.83
CA PHE A 160 -19.17 -12.60 -1.76
C PHE A 160 -19.57 -13.94 -1.15
N GLU A 161 -20.23 -14.78 -1.94
CA GLU A 161 -20.63 -16.12 -1.54
C GLU A 161 -19.80 -17.17 -2.30
N VAL A 162 -19.21 -18.10 -1.56
CA VAL A 162 -18.46 -19.23 -2.16
C VAL A 162 -19.37 -20.01 -3.10
N CYS A 163 -18.91 -20.29 -4.32
CA CYS A 163 -19.71 -20.92 -5.35
C CYS A 163 -19.18 -22.27 -5.86
N ASN A 164 -17.95 -22.64 -5.55
CA ASN A 164 -17.35 -23.92 -5.93
C ASN A 164 -16.91 -24.78 -4.74
N TRP A 165 -17.38 -24.48 -3.55
CA TRP A 165 -17.16 -25.22 -2.32
C TRP A 165 -18.38 -25.11 -1.41
N SER A 166 -18.62 -26.10 -0.53
CA SER A 166 -19.63 -26.02 0.50
C SER A 166 -19.08 -26.44 1.86
N LYS A 167 -19.68 -25.91 2.95
CA LYS A 167 -19.35 -26.32 4.31
C LYS A 167 -19.74 -27.78 4.59
N GLU A 168 -20.72 -28.31 3.87
CA GLU A 168 -21.17 -29.71 3.96
C GLU A 168 -20.18 -30.68 3.30
N ASN A 169 -19.42 -30.20 2.33
CA ASN A 169 -18.42 -30.98 1.63
C ASN A 169 -17.12 -30.17 1.42
N PRO A 170 -16.39 -29.89 2.50
CA PRO A 170 -15.24 -29.00 2.49
C PRO A 170 -14.04 -29.53 1.71
N ASP A 171 -14.02 -30.82 1.37
CA ASP A 171 -12.93 -31.46 0.63
C ASP A 171 -13.12 -31.40 -0.89
N GLN A 172 -14.22 -30.80 -1.38
CA GLN A 172 -14.51 -30.66 -2.79
C GLN A 172 -14.48 -29.21 -3.22
N VAL A 173 -13.40 -28.85 -3.91
CA VAL A 173 -13.27 -27.60 -4.64
C VAL A 173 -12.92 -27.92 -6.07
N ASP A 174 -13.81 -27.50 -6.99
CA ASP A 174 -13.56 -27.62 -8.43
C ASP A 174 -12.83 -26.37 -8.91
N GLY A 175 -11.50 -26.44 -9.02
CA GLY A 175 -10.67 -25.33 -9.48
C GLY A 175 -9.20 -25.72 -9.56
N VAL A 176 -8.45 -25.07 -10.45
CA VAL A 176 -7.02 -25.34 -10.67
C VAL A 176 -6.12 -24.20 -10.21
N LEU A 177 -6.69 -23.04 -9.88
CA LEU A 177 -5.95 -21.91 -9.35
C LEU A 177 -5.31 -22.26 -8.02
N GLN A 178 -4.08 -21.78 -7.85
CA GLN A 178 -3.33 -22.00 -6.63
C GLN A 178 -2.75 -20.66 -6.16
N PHE A 179 -1.50 -20.59 -5.88
CA PHE A 179 -0.79 -19.46 -5.32
C PHE A 179 -0.92 -18.18 -6.19
N ASP A 180 -1.39 -17.09 -5.60
CA ASP A 180 -1.52 -15.76 -6.19
C ASP A 180 -2.21 -15.78 -7.55
N PRO A 181 -3.51 -16.10 -7.56
CA PRO A 181 -4.29 -16.20 -8.79
C PRO A 181 -4.56 -14.82 -9.41
N ALA A 182 -4.60 -14.78 -10.72
CA ALA A 182 -5.20 -13.71 -11.51
C ALA A 182 -6.13 -14.27 -12.56
N VAL A 183 -7.32 -13.71 -12.74
CA VAL A 183 -8.29 -14.18 -13.72
C VAL A 183 -8.76 -13.04 -14.60
N PHE A 184 -8.63 -13.23 -15.90
CA PHE A 184 -8.95 -12.25 -16.92
C PHE A 184 -10.05 -12.76 -17.85
N VAL A 185 -11.06 -11.92 -18.07
CA VAL A 185 -12.12 -12.15 -19.07
C VAL A 185 -11.84 -11.25 -20.27
N ASP A 186 -11.60 -11.87 -21.41
CA ASP A 186 -11.29 -11.15 -22.64
C ASP A 186 -12.56 -10.59 -23.32
N ASP A 187 -12.38 -9.68 -24.26
CA ASP A 187 -13.48 -9.01 -25.00
C ASP A 187 -14.38 -9.99 -25.78
N ASP A 188 -13.85 -11.17 -26.13
CA ASP A 188 -14.61 -12.24 -26.81
C ASP A 188 -15.29 -13.20 -25.82
N GLY A 189 -15.19 -12.95 -24.53
CA GLY A 189 -15.78 -13.74 -23.45
C GLY A 189 -14.97 -14.97 -23.04
N ARG A 190 -13.78 -15.18 -23.60
CA ARG A 190 -12.87 -16.22 -23.11
C ARG A 190 -12.27 -15.81 -21.78
N VAL A 191 -12.01 -16.81 -20.93
CA VAL A 191 -11.49 -16.63 -19.58
C VAL A 191 -10.11 -17.24 -19.48
N TYR A 192 -9.18 -16.53 -18.86
CA TYR A 192 -7.81 -16.98 -18.66
C TYR A 192 -7.41 -16.84 -17.21
N GLY A 193 -6.79 -17.87 -16.65
CA GLY A 193 -6.23 -17.89 -15.30
C GLY A 193 -4.71 -17.94 -15.33
N TYR A 194 -4.09 -17.24 -14.37
CA TYR A 194 -2.64 -17.17 -14.18
C TYR A 194 -2.35 -17.37 -12.69
N TRP A 195 -1.31 -18.12 -12.35
CA TRP A 195 -0.96 -18.38 -10.95
C TRP A 195 0.47 -18.91 -10.81
N GLY A 196 0.96 -19.03 -9.60
CA GLY A 196 2.17 -19.80 -9.30
C GLY A 196 3.09 -19.19 -8.27
N PHE A 197 3.94 -20.05 -7.72
CA PHE A 197 5.03 -19.74 -6.83
C PHE A 197 6.33 -20.34 -7.37
N GLU A 198 7.36 -19.53 -7.57
CA GLU A 198 8.64 -19.87 -8.23
C GLU A 198 8.51 -20.43 -9.65
N ARG A 199 7.33 -20.81 -10.05
CA ARG A 199 6.98 -21.34 -11.38
C ARG A 199 5.63 -20.77 -11.81
N SER A 200 5.56 -20.24 -13.01
CA SER A 200 4.36 -19.61 -13.55
C SER A 200 3.50 -20.58 -14.35
N TYR A 201 2.20 -20.47 -14.16
CA TYR A 201 1.19 -21.26 -14.86
C TYR A 201 0.14 -20.34 -15.48
N ALA A 202 -0.45 -20.79 -16.58
CA ALA A 202 -1.62 -20.17 -17.17
C ALA A 202 -2.50 -21.21 -17.89
N ALA A 203 -3.79 -20.92 -18.02
CA ALA A 203 -4.71 -21.75 -18.78
C ALA A 203 -5.91 -20.94 -19.32
N GLU A 204 -6.53 -21.41 -20.39
CA GLU A 204 -7.86 -20.99 -20.77
C GLU A 204 -8.88 -21.74 -19.91
N PHE A 205 -9.78 -21.01 -19.26
CA PHE A 205 -10.80 -21.56 -18.37
C PHE A 205 -12.15 -21.72 -19.05
N ASP A 206 -12.94 -22.62 -18.52
CA ASP A 206 -14.35 -22.73 -18.83
C ASP A 206 -15.09 -21.51 -18.25
N PRO A 207 -15.70 -20.66 -19.10
CA PRO A 207 -16.38 -19.47 -18.63
C PRO A 207 -17.64 -19.75 -17.78
N GLU A 208 -18.16 -20.98 -17.79
CA GLU A 208 -19.28 -21.36 -16.93
C GLU A 208 -18.85 -21.63 -15.48
N THR A 209 -17.62 -22.09 -15.29
CA THR A 209 -17.09 -22.39 -13.94
C THR A 209 -16.18 -21.30 -13.41
N MET A 210 -15.49 -20.56 -14.28
CA MET A 210 -14.43 -19.58 -13.92
C MET A 210 -13.24 -20.20 -13.17
N ALA A 211 -13.17 -21.51 -13.07
CA ALA A 211 -12.31 -22.26 -12.17
C ALA A 211 -11.54 -23.38 -12.83
N THR A 212 -12.17 -24.07 -13.78
CA THR A 212 -11.63 -25.29 -14.38
C THR A 212 -11.07 -25.01 -15.77
N VAL A 213 -10.06 -25.80 -16.15
CA VAL A 213 -9.48 -25.71 -17.48
C VAL A 213 -10.54 -26.05 -18.52
N LYS A 214 -10.65 -25.23 -19.56
CA LYS A 214 -11.60 -25.44 -20.67
C LYS A 214 -11.33 -26.77 -21.34
N PRO A 215 -12.39 -27.60 -21.61
CA PRO A 215 -12.23 -28.87 -22.28
C PRO A 215 -11.51 -28.73 -23.62
N GLY A 216 -10.46 -29.53 -23.84
CA GLY A 216 -9.65 -29.52 -25.04
C GLY A 216 -8.50 -28.51 -25.06
N THR A 217 -8.28 -27.81 -23.98
CA THR A 217 -7.07 -26.99 -23.74
C THR A 217 -6.23 -27.59 -22.61
N GLU A 218 -5.01 -27.08 -22.44
CA GLU A 218 -4.06 -27.57 -21.44
C GLU A 218 -3.53 -26.42 -20.59
N ILE A 219 -2.98 -26.74 -19.41
CA ILE A 219 -2.24 -25.80 -18.58
C ILE A 219 -0.90 -25.53 -19.26
N VAL A 220 -0.57 -24.26 -19.44
CA VAL A 220 0.75 -23.79 -19.87
C VAL A 220 1.62 -23.72 -18.62
N GLU A 221 2.59 -24.59 -18.52
CA GLU A 221 3.60 -24.59 -17.46
C GLU A 221 4.80 -23.75 -17.89
N ASP A 222 5.46 -23.07 -16.94
CA ASP A 222 6.55 -22.13 -17.21
C ASP A 222 6.16 -21.09 -18.27
N MET A 223 4.99 -20.49 -18.12
CA MET A 223 4.48 -19.46 -19.03
C MET A 223 5.53 -18.36 -19.29
N ILE A 224 6.24 -17.98 -18.23
CA ILE A 224 7.50 -17.22 -18.25
C ILE A 224 8.53 -17.91 -17.34
N SER A 225 9.82 -17.72 -17.60
CA SER A 225 10.87 -18.42 -16.85
C SER A 225 10.96 -17.96 -15.40
N GLY A 226 11.08 -18.93 -14.47
CA GLY A 226 11.35 -18.68 -13.05
C GLY A 226 12.80 -18.24 -12.78
N ARG A 227 13.09 -17.88 -11.52
CA ARG A 227 14.43 -17.39 -11.11
C ARG A 227 15.58 -18.35 -11.37
N ASN A 228 15.31 -19.66 -11.34
CA ASN A 228 16.30 -20.71 -11.53
C ASN A 228 16.44 -21.19 -12.97
N GLN A 229 15.70 -20.57 -13.90
CA GLN A 229 15.72 -20.85 -15.33
C GLN A 229 16.46 -19.75 -16.10
N PRO A 230 17.00 -20.02 -17.29
CA PRO A 230 17.57 -18.99 -18.14
C PRO A 230 16.53 -17.94 -18.56
N GLY A 231 16.93 -16.67 -18.59
CA GLY A 231 16.09 -15.59 -19.06
C GLY A 231 15.93 -14.46 -18.04
N ARG A 232 15.33 -13.37 -18.51
CA ARG A 232 15.21 -12.13 -17.73
C ARG A 232 13.94 -12.06 -16.87
N PHE A 233 12.96 -12.94 -17.12
CA PHE A 233 11.68 -12.89 -16.41
C PHE A 233 11.87 -13.15 -14.92
N ARG A 234 12.57 -14.22 -14.52
CA ARG A 234 12.88 -14.56 -13.13
C ARG A 234 11.66 -14.48 -12.22
N PHE A 235 10.55 -15.06 -12.71
CA PHE A 235 9.27 -15.09 -12.01
C PHE A 235 9.42 -15.66 -10.60
N PHE A 236 8.72 -15.05 -9.64
CA PHE A 236 8.62 -15.55 -8.28
C PHE A 236 7.17 -15.84 -7.91
N GLU A 237 6.29 -14.82 -7.88
CA GLU A 237 4.88 -14.91 -7.45
C GLU A 237 4.10 -13.70 -7.95
N ALA A 238 2.92 -13.44 -7.37
CA ALA A 238 2.19 -12.19 -7.52
C ALA A 238 1.63 -11.97 -8.94
N SER A 239 0.91 -12.97 -9.45
CA SER A 239 0.31 -12.88 -10.78
C SER A 239 -0.75 -11.79 -10.84
N SER A 240 -0.65 -10.90 -11.83
CA SER A 240 -1.69 -9.94 -12.19
C SER A 240 -1.69 -9.73 -13.69
N ILE A 241 -2.85 -9.44 -14.29
CA ILE A 241 -3.02 -9.33 -15.73
C ILE A 241 -3.87 -8.12 -16.09
N ARG A 242 -3.44 -7.37 -17.10
CA ARG A 242 -4.22 -6.28 -17.70
C ARG A 242 -4.20 -6.36 -19.22
N LYS A 243 -5.26 -5.92 -19.85
CA LYS A 243 -5.28 -5.68 -21.29
C LYS A 243 -5.30 -4.18 -21.54
N VAL A 244 -4.33 -3.68 -22.28
CA VAL A 244 -4.24 -2.28 -22.66
C VAL A 244 -4.18 -2.21 -24.18
N LYS A 245 -5.25 -1.69 -24.78
CA LYS A 245 -5.49 -1.74 -26.22
C LYS A 245 -5.49 -3.20 -26.71
N ASP A 246 -4.56 -3.58 -27.60
CA ASP A 246 -4.41 -4.93 -28.14
C ASP A 246 -3.29 -5.75 -27.46
N LYS A 247 -2.76 -5.29 -26.36
CA LYS A 247 -1.66 -5.97 -25.63
C LYS A 247 -2.12 -6.51 -24.29
N TYR A 248 -1.66 -7.71 -23.98
CA TYR A 248 -1.77 -8.32 -22.65
C TYR A 248 -0.51 -7.98 -21.87
N ILE A 249 -0.68 -7.53 -20.64
CA ILE A 249 0.41 -7.12 -19.74
C ILE A 249 0.31 -7.97 -18.47
N PHE A 250 1.26 -8.85 -18.30
CA PHE A 250 1.40 -9.68 -17.11
C PHE A 250 2.35 -9.01 -16.12
N ILE A 251 1.86 -8.69 -14.94
CA ILE A 251 2.59 -8.06 -13.84
C ILE A 251 2.89 -9.14 -12.81
N TYR A 252 4.08 -9.13 -12.22
CA TYR A 252 4.50 -10.17 -11.30
C TYR A 252 5.67 -9.72 -10.40
N SER A 253 5.83 -10.39 -9.25
CA SER A 253 7.02 -10.27 -8.42
C SER A 253 8.20 -10.98 -9.08
N ARG A 254 9.32 -10.27 -9.19
CA ARG A 254 10.52 -10.72 -9.90
C ARG A 254 11.74 -10.75 -8.97
N PHE A 255 12.49 -11.83 -9.02
CA PHE A 255 13.82 -11.83 -8.44
C PHE A 255 14.79 -11.04 -9.31
N THR A 256 15.47 -10.05 -8.74
CA THR A 256 16.63 -9.40 -9.37
C THR A 256 17.84 -10.33 -9.34
N GLU A 257 18.82 -10.09 -10.21
CA GLU A 257 20.12 -10.73 -10.09
C GLU A 257 20.95 -10.05 -8.99
N ASP A 258 21.93 -10.78 -8.45
CA ASP A 258 22.85 -10.19 -7.48
C ASP A 258 23.67 -9.08 -8.15
N GLY A 259 23.69 -7.90 -7.53
CA GLY A 259 24.31 -6.69 -8.08
C GLY A 259 23.48 -5.99 -9.17
N GLU A 260 22.34 -6.52 -9.60
CA GLU A 260 21.41 -5.80 -10.45
C GLU A 260 20.94 -4.54 -9.72
N PHE A 261 20.97 -3.41 -10.40
CA PHE A 261 20.69 -2.09 -9.81
C PHE A 261 21.65 -1.67 -8.66
N GLY A 262 22.79 -2.31 -8.48
CA GLY A 262 23.74 -2.03 -7.41
C GLY A 262 23.37 -2.59 -6.04
N LEU A 263 22.34 -3.44 -5.95
CA LEU A 263 21.85 -4.06 -4.71
C LEU A 263 21.95 -5.58 -4.77
N PRO A 264 21.90 -6.30 -3.63
CA PRO A 264 21.77 -7.75 -3.61
C PRO A 264 20.52 -8.25 -4.32
N THR A 265 20.48 -9.54 -4.65
CA THR A 265 19.27 -10.17 -5.20
C THR A 265 18.08 -9.98 -4.26
N SER A 266 16.90 -9.74 -4.82
CA SER A 266 15.68 -9.47 -4.07
C SER A 266 14.46 -9.82 -4.92
N ASN A 267 13.38 -10.25 -4.29
CA ASN A 267 12.04 -10.37 -4.87
C ASN A 267 11.15 -9.14 -4.56
N TYR A 268 11.70 -8.09 -3.98
CA TYR A 268 10.97 -6.88 -3.63
C TYR A 268 10.81 -5.92 -4.83
N THR A 269 10.64 -6.49 -6.02
CA THR A 269 10.43 -5.74 -7.28
C THR A 269 9.22 -6.28 -8.03
N LEU A 270 8.35 -5.38 -8.51
CA LEU A 270 7.35 -5.72 -9.51
C LEU A 270 7.92 -5.47 -10.90
N ALA A 271 7.75 -6.46 -11.77
CA ALA A 271 8.11 -6.39 -13.17
C ALA A 271 6.90 -6.67 -14.06
N TYR A 272 7.06 -6.48 -15.36
CA TYR A 272 6.03 -6.85 -16.32
C TYR A 272 6.60 -7.57 -17.53
N ALA A 273 5.75 -8.38 -18.11
CA ALA A 273 5.89 -8.96 -19.43
C ALA A 273 4.67 -8.59 -20.29
N TYR A 274 4.81 -8.55 -21.59
CA TYR A 274 3.70 -8.25 -22.49
C TYR A 274 3.67 -9.20 -23.69
N SER A 275 2.48 -9.35 -24.27
CA SER A 275 2.22 -10.26 -25.40
C SER A 275 1.10 -9.75 -26.29
N ASP A 276 1.05 -10.25 -27.53
CA ASP A 276 -0.07 -10.08 -28.46
C ASP A 276 -1.22 -11.09 -28.19
N ALA A 277 -0.98 -12.09 -27.35
CA ALA A 277 -1.95 -13.11 -27.00
C ALA A 277 -1.97 -13.42 -25.50
N PRO A 278 -3.11 -13.82 -24.90
CA PRO A 278 -3.25 -13.97 -23.46
C PRO A 278 -2.35 -15.06 -22.85
N LEU A 279 -2.00 -16.08 -23.60
CA LEU A 279 -1.10 -17.16 -23.15
C LEU A 279 0.34 -17.03 -23.69
N GLY A 280 0.70 -15.88 -24.27
CA GLY A 280 2.02 -15.63 -24.83
C GLY A 280 2.13 -15.94 -26.32
N PRO A 281 3.36 -15.92 -26.90
CA PRO A 281 4.65 -15.80 -26.19
C PRO A 281 4.87 -14.41 -25.59
N TRP A 282 5.57 -14.37 -24.46
CA TRP A 282 5.78 -13.16 -23.68
C TRP A 282 7.13 -12.49 -23.96
N THR A 283 7.14 -11.17 -23.89
CA THR A 283 8.34 -10.35 -23.94
C THR A 283 8.55 -9.67 -22.60
N TYR A 284 9.76 -9.77 -22.02
CA TYR A 284 10.10 -9.06 -20.78
C TYR A 284 10.12 -7.55 -21.03
N GLY A 285 9.36 -6.81 -20.23
CA GLY A 285 9.20 -5.36 -20.38
C GLY A 285 10.12 -4.53 -19.48
N GLY A 286 10.30 -4.92 -18.24
CA GLY A 286 11.12 -4.17 -17.28
C GLY A 286 10.56 -4.22 -15.85
N THR A 287 11.17 -3.43 -14.96
CA THR A 287 10.72 -3.21 -13.57
C THR A 287 9.71 -2.06 -13.54
N ILE A 288 8.64 -2.21 -12.77
CA ILE A 288 7.62 -1.17 -12.57
C ILE A 288 7.86 -0.41 -11.28
N ILE A 289 8.26 -1.12 -10.21
CA ILE A 289 8.60 -0.52 -8.91
C ILE A 289 9.62 -1.40 -8.18
N ASP A 290 10.52 -0.79 -7.42
CA ASP A 290 11.40 -1.46 -6.47
C ASP A 290 11.05 -0.99 -5.06
N GLY A 291 10.49 -1.88 -4.26
CA GLY A 291 10.04 -1.59 -2.89
C GLY A 291 11.15 -1.26 -1.91
N ARG A 292 12.43 -1.53 -2.29
CA ARG A 292 13.60 -1.14 -1.48
C ARG A 292 13.88 0.37 -1.54
N ALA A 293 13.19 1.11 -2.41
CA ALA A 293 13.39 2.56 -2.61
C ALA A 293 14.86 2.87 -2.95
N ARG A 294 15.30 2.47 -4.15
CA ARG A 294 16.70 2.65 -4.59
C ARG A 294 17.10 4.12 -4.62
N GLU A 295 18.12 4.46 -3.85
CA GLU A 295 18.69 5.80 -3.76
C GLU A 295 20.22 5.72 -3.74
N MET A 296 20.89 6.87 -3.65
CA MET A 296 22.34 6.92 -3.52
C MET A 296 22.73 7.45 -2.15
N ASP A 297 23.73 6.83 -1.52
CA ASP A 297 24.35 7.35 -0.31
C ASP A 297 25.25 8.57 -0.62
N GLU A 298 25.85 9.17 0.41
CA GLU A 298 26.73 10.34 0.25
C GLU A 298 27.94 10.05 -0.63
N GLN A 299 28.40 8.83 -0.71
CA GLN A 299 29.55 8.37 -1.51
C GLN A 299 29.16 8.00 -2.95
N GLY A 300 27.88 7.98 -3.28
CA GLY A 300 27.34 7.62 -4.60
C GLY A 300 27.12 6.11 -4.79
N ASN A 301 27.12 5.31 -3.74
CA ASN A 301 26.71 3.91 -3.81
C ASN A 301 25.18 3.80 -3.78
N VAL A 302 24.63 2.84 -4.51
CA VAL A 302 23.20 2.56 -4.44
C VAL A 302 22.86 1.88 -3.10
N ILE A 303 21.82 2.37 -2.46
CA ILE A 303 21.30 1.84 -1.18
C ILE A 303 19.80 1.56 -1.27
N ALA A 304 19.33 0.66 -0.43
CA ALA A 304 17.93 0.53 -0.09
C ALA A 304 17.60 1.63 0.95
N SER A 305 16.82 2.64 0.56
CA SER A 305 16.60 3.79 1.43
C SER A 305 15.35 3.67 2.32
N ALA A 306 14.51 2.64 2.11
CA ALA A 306 13.33 2.40 2.95
C ALA A 306 13.48 1.11 3.74
N VAL A 307 13.15 -0.03 3.16
CA VAL A 307 13.35 -1.36 3.77
C VAL A 307 14.40 -2.13 2.98
N PRO A 308 15.18 -2.99 3.62
CA PRO A 308 16.31 -3.65 2.93
C PRO A 308 15.85 -4.68 1.91
N ASP A 309 14.76 -5.37 2.18
CA ASP A 309 14.13 -6.38 1.34
C ASP A 309 12.75 -6.76 1.90
N GLY A 310 12.01 -7.60 1.18
CA GLY A 310 10.70 -8.10 1.55
C GLY A 310 10.02 -8.77 0.37
N ASN A 311 8.74 -9.08 0.51
CA ASN A 311 7.91 -9.48 -0.62
C ASN A 311 7.19 -8.27 -1.22
N THR A 312 6.74 -8.39 -2.46
CA THR A 312 5.87 -7.40 -3.10
C THR A 312 4.86 -8.07 -4.01
N HIS A 313 3.66 -7.55 -3.97
CA HIS A 313 2.57 -7.91 -4.87
C HIS A 313 1.78 -6.65 -5.18
N GLY A 314 1.20 -6.57 -6.36
CA GLY A 314 0.39 -5.46 -6.79
C GLY A 314 0.15 -5.45 -8.28
N SER A 315 -0.45 -4.38 -8.77
CA SER A 315 -0.89 -4.26 -10.15
C SER A 315 -0.83 -2.82 -10.65
N ILE A 316 -1.27 -2.62 -11.89
CA ILE A 316 -1.43 -1.31 -12.49
C ILE A 316 -2.90 -1.01 -12.77
N CYS A 317 -3.29 0.26 -12.64
CA CYS A 317 -4.64 0.71 -12.92
C CYS A 317 -4.64 2.10 -13.53
N GLU A 318 -5.47 2.32 -14.55
CA GLU A 318 -5.74 3.65 -15.08
C GLU A 318 -6.93 4.28 -14.36
N ILE A 319 -6.74 5.48 -13.82
CA ILE A 319 -7.77 6.22 -13.12
C ILE A 319 -7.81 7.64 -13.71
N ASN A 320 -8.90 8.01 -14.36
CA ASN A 320 -9.07 9.31 -15.00
C ASN A 320 -7.90 9.71 -15.94
N GLY A 321 -7.43 8.76 -16.75
CA GLY A 321 -6.35 8.99 -17.74
C GLY A 321 -4.93 9.03 -17.15
N GLN A 322 -4.77 8.71 -15.88
CA GLN A 322 -3.48 8.53 -15.25
C GLN A 322 -3.29 7.08 -14.82
N TRP A 323 -2.17 6.48 -15.21
CA TRP A 323 -1.76 5.15 -14.76
C TRP A 323 -1.05 5.22 -13.42
N TYR A 324 -1.32 4.24 -12.58
CA TYR A 324 -0.67 4.04 -11.30
C TYR A 324 -0.22 2.59 -11.15
N VAL A 325 0.91 2.39 -10.47
CA VAL A 325 1.27 1.09 -9.89
C VAL A 325 0.81 1.07 -8.44
N PHE A 326 0.07 0.03 -8.07
CA PHE A 326 -0.32 -0.29 -6.70
C PHE A 326 0.63 -1.36 -6.20
N TYR A 327 1.16 -1.19 -5.01
CA TYR A 327 2.11 -2.09 -4.37
C TYR A 327 2.01 -1.95 -2.86
N HIS A 328 2.88 -2.57 -2.09
CA HIS A 328 2.88 -2.39 -0.65
C HIS A 328 4.29 -2.15 -0.10
N ARG A 329 4.36 -1.70 1.14
CA ARG A 329 5.58 -1.59 1.94
C ARG A 329 5.40 -2.29 3.27
N GLN A 330 6.51 -2.70 3.88
CA GLN A 330 6.51 -3.25 5.23
C GLN A 330 6.68 -2.15 6.27
N THR A 331 6.13 -2.38 7.47
CA THR A 331 6.32 -1.56 8.67
C THR A 331 6.79 -2.43 9.83
N GLY A 332 7.29 -1.80 10.91
CA GLY A 332 7.88 -2.54 12.02
C GLY A 332 9.19 -3.23 11.65
N THR A 333 9.44 -4.34 12.29
CA THR A 333 10.67 -5.13 12.11
C THR A 333 10.42 -6.52 11.54
N ASP A 334 9.19 -6.82 11.12
CA ASP A 334 8.81 -8.05 10.43
C ASP A 334 7.93 -7.75 9.21
N GLU A 335 7.51 -8.78 8.48
CA GLU A 335 6.77 -8.65 7.22
C GLU A 335 5.25 -8.82 7.39
N TYR A 336 4.70 -8.66 8.59
CA TYR A 336 3.31 -8.98 8.90
C TYR A 336 2.39 -7.77 9.09
N ALA A 337 2.88 -6.58 8.76
CA ALA A 337 2.14 -5.32 8.83
C ALA A 337 2.42 -4.48 7.57
N ARG A 338 1.91 -4.93 6.43
CA ARG A 338 2.18 -4.37 5.13
C ARG A 338 1.13 -3.33 4.75
N GLN A 339 1.57 -2.12 4.42
CA GLN A 339 0.71 -0.99 4.07
C GLN A 339 0.62 -0.78 2.56
N ALA A 340 -0.59 -0.45 2.10
CA ALA A 340 -0.88 -0.19 0.69
C ALA A 340 -0.21 1.10 0.17
N MET A 341 0.54 0.99 -0.91
CA MET A 341 1.31 2.06 -1.55
C MET A 341 0.88 2.25 -3.00
N VAL A 342 1.06 3.44 -3.53
CA VAL A 342 0.78 3.77 -4.92
C VAL A 342 1.82 4.74 -5.48
N ALA A 343 2.13 4.61 -6.77
CA ALA A 343 2.95 5.59 -7.47
C ALA A 343 2.41 5.84 -8.88
N PRO A 344 2.45 7.07 -9.40
CA PRO A 344 2.11 7.35 -10.79
C PRO A 344 3.16 6.77 -11.73
N ILE A 345 2.70 6.24 -12.86
CA ILE A 345 3.53 5.70 -13.94
C ILE A 345 3.01 6.16 -15.29
N ASP A 346 3.85 6.06 -16.31
CA ASP A 346 3.46 6.22 -17.71
C ASP A 346 3.36 4.85 -18.37
N VAL A 347 2.29 4.61 -19.11
CA VAL A 347 2.07 3.38 -19.90
C VAL A 347 1.89 3.77 -21.37
N LYS A 348 2.78 3.30 -22.23
CA LYS A 348 2.73 3.52 -23.67
C LYS A 348 2.62 2.20 -24.41
N VAL A 349 1.60 2.08 -25.24
CA VAL A 349 1.35 0.88 -26.05
C VAL A 349 1.38 1.25 -27.52
N THR A 350 2.28 0.59 -28.27
CA THR A 350 2.26 0.57 -29.73
C THR A 350 1.41 -0.62 -30.18
N GLU A 351 0.33 -0.33 -30.88
CA GLU A 351 -0.61 -1.34 -31.36
C GLU A 351 -0.08 -2.13 -32.58
N GLY A 352 -0.71 -3.23 -32.86
CA GLY A 352 -0.42 -4.13 -33.97
C GLY A 352 0.61 -5.22 -33.63
N PRO A 353 0.71 -6.25 -34.51
CA PRO A 353 1.60 -7.38 -34.28
C PRO A 353 3.06 -6.95 -34.06
N GLY A 354 3.66 -7.40 -32.97
CA GLY A 354 5.01 -7.04 -32.57
C GLY A 354 5.15 -5.61 -32.01
N GLY A 355 4.04 -4.92 -31.76
CA GLY A 355 4.03 -3.64 -31.05
C GLY A 355 4.56 -3.78 -29.64
N LYS A 356 5.04 -2.67 -29.05
CA LYS A 356 5.74 -2.65 -27.75
C LYS A 356 4.85 -2.07 -26.67
N VAL A 357 5.08 -2.54 -25.44
CA VAL A 357 4.60 -1.91 -24.21
C VAL A 357 5.80 -1.33 -23.47
N GLU A 358 5.72 -0.05 -23.11
CA GLU A 358 6.72 0.67 -22.34
C GLU A 358 6.02 1.22 -21.09
N ILE A 359 6.41 0.74 -19.91
CA ILE A 359 5.94 1.23 -18.61
C ILE A 359 7.12 1.89 -17.91
N SER A 360 6.94 3.14 -17.48
CA SER A 360 7.95 3.81 -16.66
C SER A 360 8.03 3.18 -15.28
N GLU A 361 9.22 3.18 -14.68
CA GLU A 361 9.34 2.81 -13.27
C GLU A 361 8.71 3.89 -12.39
N GLY A 362 7.91 3.48 -11.39
CA GLY A 362 7.35 4.33 -10.36
C GLY A 362 8.41 4.74 -9.33
N GLU A 363 8.32 5.95 -8.83
CA GLU A 363 9.17 6.40 -7.73
C GLU A 363 8.54 6.04 -6.38
N TYR A 364 9.32 5.40 -5.49
CA TYR A 364 8.92 5.21 -4.10
C TYR A 364 8.95 6.55 -3.37
N ASN A 365 7.77 7.06 -2.99
CA ASN A 365 7.61 8.42 -2.46
C ASN A 365 6.46 8.54 -1.44
N SER A 366 6.35 9.71 -0.81
CA SER A 366 5.30 10.02 0.15
C SER A 366 4.03 10.61 -0.48
N LEU A 367 3.97 10.75 -1.81
CA LEU A 367 2.89 11.51 -2.48
C LEU A 367 1.55 10.78 -2.52
N GLY A 368 1.58 9.46 -2.69
CA GLY A 368 0.35 8.75 -3.03
C GLY A 368 -0.28 9.31 -4.31
N PHE A 369 -1.51 9.75 -4.23
CA PHE A 369 -2.23 10.38 -5.34
C PHE A 369 -2.00 11.90 -5.46
N ALA A 370 -1.27 12.52 -4.53
CA ALA A 370 -1.00 13.97 -4.51
C ALA A 370 0.13 14.37 -5.48
N ARG A 371 -0.06 14.15 -6.78
CA ARG A 371 0.96 14.35 -7.84
C ARG A 371 1.64 15.72 -7.83
N ASN A 372 0.93 16.76 -7.42
CA ASN A 372 1.46 18.13 -7.38
C ASN A 372 2.32 18.41 -6.14
N GLY A 373 2.44 17.46 -5.23
CA GLY A 373 3.08 17.61 -3.93
C GLY A 373 2.08 17.70 -2.79
N LEU A 374 2.50 17.30 -1.60
CA LEU A 374 1.73 17.45 -0.37
C LEU A 374 1.73 18.92 0.07
N ASP A 375 0.65 19.37 0.74
CA ASP A 375 0.62 20.72 1.35
C ASP A 375 1.46 20.71 2.63
N PRO A 376 2.60 21.44 2.71
CA PRO A 376 3.44 21.45 3.90
C PRO A 376 2.77 22.09 5.12
N PHE A 377 1.68 22.85 4.91
CA PHE A 377 0.93 23.53 5.96
C PHE A 377 -0.21 22.68 6.54
N GLU A 378 -0.39 21.47 6.05
CA GLU A 378 -1.18 20.44 6.71
C GLU A 378 -0.27 19.59 7.62
N ARG A 379 -0.86 19.02 8.68
CA ARG A 379 -0.12 18.15 9.59
C ARG A 379 0.03 16.76 8.99
N HIS A 380 1.28 16.28 8.92
CA HIS A 380 1.62 15.00 8.34
C HIS A 380 2.15 14.04 9.40
N SER A 381 1.65 12.81 9.39
CA SER A 381 2.24 11.73 10.20
C SER A 381 3.70 11.50 9.82
N ALA A 382 4.55 11.24 10.80
CA ALA A 382 5.91 10.78 10.55
C ALA A 382 5.94 9.50 9.72
N GLY A 383 4.90 8.67 9.85
CA GLY A 383 4.78 7.39 9.17
C GLY A 383 4.65 7.46 7.64
N ILE A 384 4.46 8.64 7.01
CA ILE A 384 4.51 8.77 5.55
C ILE A 384 5.95 8.86 5.00
N ALA A 385 6.96 8.63 5.83
CA ALA A 385 8.36 8.64 5.41
C ALA A 385 8.61 7.62 4.27
N CYS A 386 9.37 8.05 3.28
CA CYS A 386 9.80 7.23 2.14
C CYS A 386 11.32 7.03 2.07
N TRP A 387 12.06 7.58 3.03
CA TRP A 387 13.49 7.37 3.23
C TRP A 387 13.75 7.13 4.71
N LEU A 388 14.34 5.99 5.03
CA LEU A 388 14.57 5.51 6.39
C LEU A 388 15.92 4.80 6.42
N THR A 389 16.98 5.52 6.76
CA THR A 389 18.33 4.96 6.83
C THR A 389 18.96 5.22 8.18
N GLY A 390 20.00 4.48 8.49
CA GLY A 390 20.80 4.62 9.69
C GLY A 390 22.30 4.71 9.38
N PRO A 391 23.15 4.70 10.41
CA PRO A 391 24.60 4.74 10.26
C PRO A 391 25.17 3.49 9.56
N LYS A 392 24.38 2.43 9.47
CA LYS A 392 24.68 1.20 8.74
C LYS A 392 23.45 0.78 7.91
N PRO A 393 23.64 0.10 6.78
CA PRO A 393 22.54 -0.49 6.05
C PRO A 393 21.71 -1.43 6.93
N ALA A 394 20.40 -1.38 6.78
CA ALA A 394 19.53 -2.38 7.38
C ALA A 394 19.75 -3.75 6.73
N VAL A 395 19.43 -4.81 7.46
CA VAL A 395 19.64 -6.20 7.01
C VAL A 395 18.33 -6.95 7.05
N HIS A 396 18.01 -7.60 5.93
CA HIS A 396 16.89 -8.51 5.85
C HIS A 396 17.29 -9.91 6.31
N ASN A 397 16.53 -10.46 7.27
CA ASN A 397 16.65 -11.84 7.75
C ASN A 397 15.23 -12.41 7.85
N TRP A 398 14.73 -12.89 6.74
CA TRP A 398 13.34 -13.35 6.64
C TRP A 398 12.87 -14.15 7.89
N PRO A 399 11.71 -13.85 8.46
CA PRO A 399 10.76 -12.79 8.08
C PRO A 399 11.03 -11.43 8.75
N ASN A 400 12.21 -11.21 9.29
CA ASN A 400 12.54 -10.02 10.08
C ASN A 400 13.57 -9.13 9.39
N ASN A 401 13.49 -7.84 9.70
CA ASN A 401 14.47 -6.83 9.35
C ASN A 401 15.23 -6.36 10.60
N THR A 402 16.52 -6.12 10.45
CA THR A 402 17.33 -5.46 11.49
C THR A 402 17.67 -4.05 11.04
N PHE A 403 17.12 -3.07 11.73
CA PHE A 403 17.40 -1.65 11.49
C PHE A 403 18.47 -1.13 12.43
N TYR A 404 19.45 -0.42 11.89
CA TYR A 404 20.49 0.31 12.65
C TYR A 404 20.19 1.81 12.75
N GLY A 405 19.03 2.22 12.34
CA GLY A 405 18.50 3.58 12.34
C GLY A 405 16.99 3.57 12.28
N SER A 406 16.42 4.66 11.78
CA SER A 406 14.99 4.92 11.76
C SER A 406 14.19 3.88 11.01
N TYR A 407 13.02 3.54 11.52
CA TYR A 407 12.00 2.78 10.81
C TYR A 407 10.58 3.22 11.24
N VAL A 408 9.59 2.93 10.41
CA VAL A 408 8.18 3.17 10.74
C VAL A 408 7.70 2.07 11.66
N GLU A 409 7.20 2.43 12.84
CA GLU A 409 6.58 1.48 13.76
C GLU A 409 5.26 0.97 13.17
N ALA A 410 5.01 -0.32 13.27
CA ALA A 410 3.73 -0.88 12.84
C ALA A 410 2.59 -0.36 13.73
N GLY A 411 1.54 0.19 13.13
CA GLY A 411 0.30 0.56 13.81
C GLY A 411 -0.70 -0.58 13.74
N TYR A 412 -1.49 -0.77 14.76
CA TYR A 412 -2.48 -1.85 14.81
C TYR A 412 -3.85 -1.34 15.26
N GLY A 413 -4.89 -1.79 14.54
CA GLY A 413 -6.27 -1.73 14.97
C GLY A 413 -6.84 -0.34 15.20
N GLY A 414 -6.35 0.69 14.52
CA GLY A 414 -6.84 2.07 14.68
C GLY A 414 -6.74 2.62 16.11
N GLN A 415 -6.03 1.95 17.00
CA GLN A 415 -5.82 2.37 18.38
C GLN A 415 -4.46 3.08 18.50
N PRO A 416 -4.40 4.26 19.10
CA PRO A 416 -3.13 4.96 19.28
C PRO A 416 -2.24 4.12 20.20
N ASN A 417 -1.00 3.93 19.76
CA ASN A 417 0.04 3.26 20.53
C ASN A 417 -0.25 1.79 20.91
N MET A 418 -1.15 1.11 20.19
CA MET A 418 -1.30 -0.34 20.39
C MET A 418 -0.04 -1.04 19.90
N THR A 419 0.61 -1.78 20.79
CA THR A 419 1.76 -2.62 20.45
C THR A 419 1.31 -3.92 19.77
N LYS A 420 2.25 -4.58 19.06
CA LYS A 420 2.02 -5.91 18.48
C LYS A 420 1.48 -6.91 19.53
N GLN A 421 2.07 -6.94 20.73
CA GLN A 421 1.61 -7.82 21.80
C GLN A 421 0.19 -7.51 22.27
N GLN A 422 -0.18 -6.23 22.32
CA GLN A 422 -1.55 -5.82 22.66
C GLN A 422 -2.53 -6.20 21.55
N ALA A 423 -2.15 -6.06 20.29
CA ALA A 423 -2.96 -6.46 19.15
C ALA A 423 -3.18 -7.98 19.13
N ILE A 424 -2.14 -8.78 19.36
CA ILE A 424 -2.25 -10.25 19.50
C ILE A 424 -3.18 -10.62 20.65
N ALA A 425 -3.08 -9.94 21.79
CA ALA A 425 -3.88 -10.23 22.97
C ALA A 425 -5.35 -9.82 22.81
N SER A 426 -5.65 -8.74 22.07
CA SER A 426 -7.02 -8.22 21.94
C SER A 426 -7.89 -9.06 21.01
N LYS A 427 -7.34 -9.60 19.93
CA LYS A 427 -8.04 -10.37 18.87
C LYS A 427 -9.36 -9.78 18.33
N GLU A 428 -9.77 -8.62 18.82
CA GLU A 428 -11.01 -7.90 18.47
C GLU A 428 -10.70 -6.65 17.64
N LYS A 429 -9.89 -6.79 16.60
CA LYS A 429 -9.22 -5.65 16.02
C LYS A 429 -10.05 -4.76 15.13
N TYR A 430 -10.90 -5.35 14.33
CA TYR A 430 -11.42 -4.70 13.13
C TYR A 430 -12.92 -4.44 13.16
N ASP A 431 -13.63 -4.93 14.17
CA ASP A 431 -15.07 -4.68 14.36
C ASP A 431 -15.38 -3.36 15.08
N ALA A 432 -14.37 -2.69 15.62
CA ALA A 432 -14.58 -1.40 16.26
C ALA A 432 -14.70 -0.29 15.20
N PRO A 433 -15.60 0.69 15.37
CA PRO A 433 -15.64 1.84 14.49
C PRO A 433 -14.29 2.55 14.52
N TYR A 434 -13.66 2.67 13.36
CA TYR A 434 -12.34 3.27 13.19
C TYR A 434 -12.32 4.71 13.71
N ASP A 435 -11.47 4.99 14.67
CA ASP A 435 -11.28 6.36 15.13
C ASP A 435 -10.25 7.06 14.25
N LEU A 436 -10.75 7.73 13.23
CA LEU A 436 -9.96 8.44 12.23
C LEU A 436 -9.05 9.54 12.80
N ARG A 437 -9.25 9.94 14.08
CA ARG A 437 -8.36 10.88 14.77
C ARG A 437 -6.96 10.31 14.99
N TYR A 438 -6.79 9.00 14.88
CA TYR A 438 -5.54 8.29 15.13
C TYR A 438 -4.87 7.77 13.86
N ASN A 439 -5.07 8.46 12.74
CA ASN A 439 -4.40 8.12 11.47
C ASN A 439 -2.92 8.55 11.50
N THR A 440 -2.15 8.01 12.45
CA THR A 440 -0.73 8.30 12.62
C THR A 440 0.06 7.03 12.86
N ASN A 441 1.24 6.94 12.22
CA ASN A 441 2.29 6.00 12.58
C ASN A 441 3.55 6.77 12.96
N ARG A 442 4.29 6.24 13.89
CA ARG A 442 5.50 6.85 14.41
C ARG A 442 6.73 6.39 13.64
N VAL A 443 7.73 7.23 13.60
CA VAL A 443 9.09 6.84 13.23
C VAL A 443 9.92 6.73 14.50
N VAL A 444 10.47 5.56 14.73
CA VAL A 444 11.22 5.21 15.95
C VAL A 444 12.69 4.90 15.63
N ASN A 445 13.48 4.67 16.68
CA ASN A 445 14.89 4.33 16.58
C ASN A 445 15.73 5.39 15.83
N ASN A 446 15.44 6.66 16.10
CA ASN A 446 16.13 7.80 15.49
C ASN A 446 17.50 8.02 16.16
N THR A 447 18.48 7.18 15.80
CA THR A 447 19.84 7.18 16.37
C THR A 447 20.75 8.16 15.64
N ASP A 448 21.98 8.38 16.13
CA ASP A 448 22.98 9.20 15.43
C ASP A 448 23.23 8.68 14.01
N GLY A 449 23.17 9.57 13.03
CA GLY A 449 23.32 9.26 11.61
C GLY A 449 22.05 8.74 10.93
N SER A 450 20.94 8.62 11.66
CA SER A 450 19.64 8.29 11.05
C SER A 450 19.14 9.42 10.16
N ILE A 451 18.49 9.06 9.07
CA ILE A 451 17.87 9.98 8.10
C ILE A 451 16.44 9.52 7.87
N VAL A 452 15.50 10.45 8.06
CA VAL A 452 14.08 10.27 7.75
C VAL A 452 13.69 11.26 6.68
N GLY A 453 13.22 10.79 5.54
CA GLY A 453 12.94 11.63 4.38
C GLY A 453 11.53 11.47 3.83
N TYR A 454 11.05 12.56 3.27
CA TYR A 454 9.71 12.73 2.72
C TYR A 454 9.79 13.35 1.33
N LYS A 455 9.13 12.79 0.35
CA LYS A 455 9.11 13.27 -1.05
C LYS A 455 7.66 13.30 -1.53
N TYR A 456 7.11 14.42 -1.93
CA TYR A 456 7.58 15.80 -1.99
C TYR A 456 6.51 16.71 -1.41
N PHE A 457 6.91 17.85 -0.85
CA PHE A 457 6.00 18.93 -0.47
C PHE A 457 6.05 20.05 -1.50
N ASN A 458 4.90 20.69 -1.73
CA ASN A 458 4.80 21.83 -2.63
C ASN A 458 4.51 23.12 -1.87
N PHE A 459 5.53 23.96 -1.74
CA PHE A 459 5.45 25.23 -1.06
C PHE A 459 4.95 26.33 -2.00
N ASP A 460 3.75 26.82 -1.74
CA ASP A 460 3.18 27.94 -2.50
C ASP A 460 3.97 29.22 -2.23
N ALA A 461 4.52 29.80 -3.30
CA ALA A 461 5.26 31.07 -3.23
C ALA A 461 4.41 32.22 -2.65
N GLY A 462 3.09 32.22 -2.87
CA GLY A 462 2.18 33.23 -2.31
C GLY A 462 2.08 33.14 -0.79
N ARG A 463 2.09 31.94 -0.22
CA ARG A 463 2.13 31.72 1.23
C ARG A 463 3.48 32.12 1.86
N LEU A 464 4.56 32.05 1.09
CA LEU A 464 5.91 32.39 1.53
C LEU A 464 6.22 33.89 1.47
N ALA A 465 5.33 34.71 0.94
CA ALA A 465 5.54 36.16 0.76
C ALA A 465 5.65 36.98 2.06
N SER A 466 5.38 36.34 3.22
CA SER A 466 5.64 36.93 4.55
C SER A 466 6.75 36.14 5.26
N PRO A 467 8.01 36.35 4.90
CA PRO A 467 9.08 35.40 5.16
C PRO A 467 9.58 35.32 6.62
N ASP A 468 9.23 36.28 7.47
CA ASP A 468 9.96 36.44 8.73
C ASP A 468 9.61 35.45 9.85
N ASN A 469 8.65 34.53 9.64
CA ASN A 469 8.13 33.69 10.72
C ASN A 469 7.79 32.24 10.34
N LEU A 470 8.34 31.70 9.27
CA LEU A 470 8.09 30.30 8.92
C LEU A 470 8.84 29.38 9.89
N MET A 471 8.12 28.41 10.40
CA MET A 471 8.64 27.39 11.28
C MET A 471 8.18 26.01 10.81
N LEU A 472 9.01 25.01 11.09
CA LEU A 472 8.61 23.61 11.12
C LEU A 472 8.37 23.22 12.58
N VAL A 473 7.22 22.65 12.88
CA VAL A 473 6.92 22.10 14.20
C VAL A 473 6.93 20.59 14.10
N LEU A 474 7.85 19.96 14.81
CA LEU A 474 7.92 18.52 14.99
C LEU A 474 7.21 18.13 16.28
N ARG A 475 6.28 17.21 16.24
CA ARG A 475 5.74 16.56 17.42
C ARG A 475 6.49 15.26 17.65
N LEU A 476 7.11 15.14 18.81
CA LEU A 476 7.98 14.01 19.11
C LEU A 476 8.00 13.69 20.62
N VAL A 477 8.47 12.50 20.96
CA VAL A 477 8.74 12.09 22.35
C VAL A 477 10.26 12.04 22.54
N PRO A 478 10.88 12.96 23.30
CA PRO A 478 12.32 12.90 23.62
C PRO A 478 12.64 11.65 24.45
N GLU A 479 13.78 11.01 24.17
CA GLU A 479 14.19 9.79 24.88
C GLU A 479 15.31 10.01 25.91
N GLY A 480 15.59 11.27 26.23
CA GLY A 480 16.56 11.64 27.29
C GLY A 480 17.99 11.59 26.81
N ILE A 481 18.23 11.94 25.55
CA ILE A 481 19.55 11.99 24.91
C ILE A 481 19.77 13.39 24.35
N ASP A 482 20.94 13.96 24.60
CA ASP A 482 21.36 15.19 23.93
C ASP A 482 21.66 14.94 22.47
N GLY A 483 21.14 15.81 21.61
CA GLY A 483 21.38 15.71 20.18
C GLY A 483 20.79 16.86 19.40
N THR A 484 20.82 16.73 18.08
CA THR A 484 20.31 17.73 17.15
C THR A 484 19.53 17.05 16.04
N ILE A 485 18.43 17.67 15.61
CA ILE A 485 17.71 17.35 14.40
C ILE A 485 18.03 18.43 13.37
N GLU A 486 18.75 18.09 12.32
CA GLU A 486 18.95 18.98 11.17
C GLU A 486 17.86 18.74 10.13
N VAL A 487 17.35 19.83 9.54
CA VAL A 487 16.36 19.79 8.47
C VAL A 487 17.05 20.15 7.16
N MET A 488 17.10 19.18 6.25
CA MET A 488 17.66 19.33 4.92
C MET A 488 16.57 19.32 3.84
N MET A 489 16.80 20.02 2.76
CA MET A 489 15.91 20.11 1.61
C MET A 489 16.58 19.50 0.38
N ASP A 490 15.80 18.81 -0.45
CA ASP A 490 16.11 18.17 -1.73
C ASP A 490 17.04 16.94 -1.64
N ARG A 491 18.08 16.99 -0.83
CA ARG A 491 18.99 15.87 -0.56
C ARG A 491 19.41 15.88 0.89
N PRO A 492 19.69 14.71 1.49
CA PRO A 492 20.15 14.65 2.88
C PRO A 492 21.57 15.23 3.09
N TRP A 493 22.38 15.32 2.04
CA TRP A 493 23.78 15.76 2.14
C TRP A 493 24.06 17.00 1.28
N ALA A 494 24.81 17.95 1.84
CA ALA A 494 25.24 19.15 1.11
C ALA A 494 26.13 18.83 -0.09
N SER A 495 26.95 17.77 0.00
CA SER A 495 27.80 17.26 -1.09
C SER A 495 27.00 16.86 -2.34
N GLN A 496 25.72 16.51 -2.19
CA GLN A 496 24.80 16.16 -3.27
C GLN A 496 23.80 17.26 -3.62
N GLY A 497 24.02 18.49 -3.13
CA GLY A 497 23.17 19.65 -3.40
C GLY A 497 22.06 19.87 -2.36
N GLY A 498 22.03 19.09 -1.28
CA GLY A 498 21.12 19.33 -0.17
C GLY A 498 21.37 20.67 0.53
N LYS A 499 20.30 21.31 0.98
CA LYS A 499 20.37 22.62 1.66
C LYS A 499 19.81 22.51 3.06
N LYS A 500 20.61 22.85 4.07
CA LYS A 500 20.15 22.96 5.45
C LYS A 500 19.22 24.16 5.57
N ILE A 501 17.97 23.92 5.99
CA ILE A 501 16.96 24.98 6.14
C ILE A 501 16.64 25.31 7.59
N GLY A 502 17.00 24.44 8.53
CA GLY A 502 16.80 24.65 9.95
C GLY A 502 17.45 23.57 10.81
N GLU A 503 17.42 23.76 12.12
CA GLU A 503 17.84 22.76 13.10
C GLU A 503 17.20 23.00 14.47
N ALA A 504 17.11 21.96 15.30
CA ALA A 504 16.74 22.04 16.71
C ALA A 504 17.63 21.15 17.57
N ALA A 505 17.96 21.63 18.75
CA ALA A 505 18.63 20.83 19.77
C ALA A 505 17.60 20.08 20.64
N LEU A 506 17.83 18.80 20.86
CA LEU A 506 17.17 18.00 21.88
C LEU A 506 18.08 17.95 23.12
N LYS A 507 17.49 18.01 24.30
CA LYS A 507 18.20 17.97 25.59
C LYS A 507 17.77 16.76 26.38
N ALA A 508 18.74 16.15 27.08
CA ALA A 508 18.51 14.96 27.90
C ALA A 508 17.51 15.17 29.04
N ASP A 509 17.34 16.41 29.49
CA ASP A 509 16.39 16.80 30.54
C ASP A 509 14.98 17.16 30.03
N MET A 510 14.72 17.08 28.72
CA MET A 510 13.38 17.28 28.15
C MET A 510 12.41 16.21 28.68
N PRO A 511 11.12 16.57 28.87
CA PRO A 511 10.11 15.60 29.27
C PRO A 511 10.00 14.46 28.27
N LYS A 512 9.95 13.21 28.74
CA LYS A 512 9.75 12.01 27.92
C LYS A 512 8.26 11.80 27.60
N THR A 513 7.62 12.84 27.15
CA THR A 513 6.21 12.89 26.73
C THR A 513 6.11 13.61 25.40
N VAL A 514 4.99 13.48 24.73
CA VAL A 514 4.76 14.19 23.46
C VAL A 514 5.00 15.69 23.64
N THR A 515 5.94 16.21 22.87
CA THR A 515 6.45 17.57 22.94
C THR A 515 6.53 18.16 21.53
N ASP A 516 6.09 19.41 21.38
CA ASP A 516 6.25 20.16 20.14
C ASP A 516 7.62 20.87 20.15
N VAL A 517 8.45 20.58 19.15
CA VAL A 517 9.76 21.20 18.93
C VAL A 517 9.68 22.08 17.69
N ALA A 518 9.80 23.39 17.88
CA ALA A 518 9.74 24.37 16.82
C ALA A 518 11.12 24.66 16.23
N ILE A 519 11.25 24.60 14.93
CA ILE A 519 12.46 24.85 14.15
C ILE A 519 12.22 26.06 13.26
N GLY A 520 12.93 27.17 13.51
CA GLY A 520 12.89 28.32 12.63
C GLY A 520 13.51 28.01 11.26
N ILE A 521 12.79 28.28 10.19
CA ILE A 521 13.32 28.14 8.84
C ILE A 521 14.14 29.37 8.48
N SER A 522 15.36 29.17 7.99
CA SER A 522 16.27 30.27 7.68
C SER A 522 15.66 31.22 6.63
N LYS A 523 15.87 32.54 6.82
CA LYS A 523 15.37 33.56 5.90
C LYS A 523 15.90 33.34 4.47
N GLU A 524 17.15 32.93 4.35
CA GLU A 524 17.74 32.62 3.04
C GLU A 524 17.00 31.47 2.33
N ALA A 525 16.65 30.40 3.06
CA ALA A 525 15.89 29.29 2.51
C ALA A 525 14.52 29.73 2.02
N GLN A 526 13.79 30.52 2.84
CA GLN A 526 12.47 31.01 2.49
C GLN A 526 12.48 31.87 1.23
N GLU A 527 13.40 32.83 1.15
CA GLU A 527 13.45 33.81 0.06
C GLU A 527 13.97 33.25 -1.27
N LYS A 528 14.88 32.28 -1.22
CA LYS A 528 15.63 31.86 -2.41
C LYS A 528 15.38 30.43 -2.87
N HIS A 529 14.88 29.57 -2.00
CA HIS A 529 14.98 28.13 -2.25
C HIS A 529 13.70 27.33 -2.02
N LEU A 530 12.81 27.76 -1.12
CA LEU A 530 11.73 26.92 -0.62
C LEU A 530 10.48 26.89 -1.52
N ALA A 531 10.30 27.89 -2.42
CA ALA A 531 9.11 27.92 -3.28
C ALA A 531 9.15 26.78 -4.31
N GLY A 532 8.04 26.03 -4.40
CA GLY A 532 7.92 24.91 -5.31
C GLY A 532 7.93 23.55 -4.62
N LYS A 533 8.27 22.51 -5.38
CA LYS A 533 8.20 21.11 -4.95
C LYS A 533 9.55 20.62 -4.45
N HIS A 534 9.62 20.26 -3.17
CA HIS A 534 10.87 19.88 -2.49
C HIS A 534 10.71 18.62 -1.64
N ALA A 535 11.78 17.82 -1.55
CA ALA A 535 11.94 16.77 -0.56
C ALA A 535 12.46 17.37 0.75
N ILE A 536 12.02 16.83 1.90
CA ILE A 536 12.43 17.24 3.23
C ILE A 536 13.02 16.05 3.97
N PHE A 537 14.17 16.27 4.62
CA PHE A 537 14.88 15.24 5.36
C PHE A 537 15.19 15.71 6.77
N PHE A 538 14.99 14.82 7.74
CA PHE A 538 15.40 15.01 9.12
C PHE A 538 16.63 14.14 9.39
N ILE A 539 17.73 14.75 9.81
CA ILE A 539 18.99 14.07 10.12
C ILE A 539 19.23 14.17 11.61
N PHE A 540 19.37 13.02 12.26
CA PHE A 540 19.57 12.92 13.71
C PHE A 540 21.06 12.82 14.02
N LYS A 541 21.54 13.65 14.97
CA LYS A 541 22.94 13.71 15.37
C LYS A 541 23.08 13.69 16.88
N SER A 542 23.95 12.83 17.39
CA SER A 542 24.26 12.75 18.84
C SER A 542 25.65 12.18 19.05
N ASP A 543 26.24 12.52 20.18
CA ASP A 543 27.47 11.86 20.65
C ASP A 543 27.17 10.45 21.18
N THR A 544 25.93 10.15 21.53
CA THR A 544 25.48 8.81 21.99
C THR A 544 24.99 7.98 20.80
N LYS A 545 25.89 7.20 20.21
CA LYS A 545 25.74 6.61 18.87
C LYS A 545 24.61 5.60 18.68
N GLU A 546 24.30 4.78 19.67
CA GLU A 546 23.38 3.63 19.50
C GLU A 546 22.04 3.81 20.24
N LYS A 547 21.77 5.03 20.71
CA LYS A 547 20.50 5.32 21.39
C LYS A 547 19.65 6.27 20.55
N SER A 548 18.38 6.01 20.55
CA SER A 548 17.39 6.88 19.90
C SER A 548 17.30 8.22 20.64
N LEU A 549 17.26 9.31 19.88
CA LEU A 549 17.09 10.67 20.42
C LEU A 549 15.63 10.94 20.75
N CYS A 550 14.73 10.43 19.91
CA CYS A 550 13.30 10.65 20.05
C CYS A 550 12.49 9.65 19.22
N THR A 551 11.23 9.51 19.56
CA THR A 551 10.18 8.96 18.68
C THR A 551 9.49 10.13 17.97
N LEU A 552 9.44 10.12 16.65
CA LEU A 552 8.81 11.16 15.83
C LEU A 552 7.35 10.78 15.54
N GLU A 553 6.40 11.64 15.92
CA GLU A 553 4.95 11.41 15.76
C GLU A 553 4.43 12.01 14.45
N ASP A 554 4.57 13.33 14.31
CA ASP A 554 4.07 14.10 13.17
C ASP A 554 4.80 15.45 13.03
N PHE A 555 4.51 16.17 11.96
CA PHE A 555 5.09 17.47 11.71
C PHE A 555 4.19 18.37 10.84
N VAL A 556 4.44 19.70 10.90
CA VAL A 556 3.74 20.70 10.09
C VAL A 556 4.61 21.94 9.92
N PHE A 557 4.59 22.53 8.73
CA PHE A 557 5.09 23.90 8.56
C PHE A 557 4.00 24.90 8.94
N THR A 558 4.37 25.95 9.64
CA THR A 558 3.43 26.98 10.09
C THR A 558 4.13 28.33 10.22
N PHE A 559 3.35 29.39 10.28
CA PHE A 559 3.89 30.72 10.59
C PHE A 559 3.75 31.00 12.09
N ALA A 560 4.82 31.49 12.71
CA ALA A 560 4.75 31.91 14.09
C ALA A 560 3.71 33.01 14.27
N PRO A 561 2.97 33.03 15.40
CA PRO A 561 2.08 34.14 15.70
C PRO A 561 2.89 35.44 15.74
N VAL A 562 2.48 36.43 14.94
CA VAL A 562 3.04 37.77 15.05
C VAL A 562 2.55 38.34 16.38
N ASN A 563 3.40 38.40 17.38
CA ASN A 563 3.10 39.18 18.59
C ASN A 563 2.95 40.63 18.16
N ARG A 564 1.71 41.10 18.00
CA ARG A 564 1.36 42.50 17.79
C ARG A 564 1.31 43.21 19.12
#